data_2c815015c8d9201da9c0d929ccbaf64d
#
_entry.id   2c815015c8d9201da9c0d929ccbaf64d
#
_cell.length_a   1.000
_cell.length_b   1.000
_cell.length_c   1.000
_cell.angle_alpha   90.00
_cell.angle_beta   90.00
_cell.angle_gamma   90.00
#
_symmetry.space_group_name_H-M   'P 1'
#
loop_
_entity.id
_entity.type
_entity.pdbx_description
1 polymer ?
#
loop_
_entity_poly.entity_id
_entity_poly.type
_entity_poly.pdbx_seq_one_letter_code
_entity_poly.pdbx_strand_id
1 'polypeptide(L)'
;MTSANSPRYAYLGPAGTFTEAALRQVAGPDEARYLPQVDVVAAIEAVRSGDADFAVVAIENSVEGGVTATLDTLAIGAPLVLLREMLVPVAFVLAAREGTALADVRRISAHPHAWAQCRRWLNANLPDVVHVPATSNTAPAALLASREEKLGFEAALVPPPALEHYGLTTLAEHVSDNESAVTRFVVVGHPGNVPAPTGADKTTLVVHLPSDKAGALLEMLEQFAARGVNLSRIESRPIGDSLGRYSFSIDAIGHVAEERMAEALMGLHRMCPHVRFLGSYPSVDGTPADVMVGTADAEFAEARGWVAALRNGGGH
;
A
#
# COMPACT_ATOMS: atom_id res chain seq x y z
N MET A 1 11.56 11.38 24.26
CA MET A 1 11.94 9.98 24.65
C MET A 1 10.71 9.12 24.58
N THR A 2 10.66 8.19 23.65
CA THR A 2 9.54 7.23 23.53
C THR A 2 9.47 6.37 24.80
N SER A 3 8.29 6.22 25.37
CA SER A 3 8.03 5.36 26.54
C SER A 3 8.34 3.90 26.17
N ALA A 4 8.73 3.08 27.16
CA ALA A 4 8.92 1.63 26.97
C ALA A 4 7.63 0.94 26.45
N ASN A 5 6.48 1.60 26.57
CA ASN A 5 5.16 1.12 26.17
C ASN A 5 4.65 1.76 24.86
N SER A 6 5.48 2.52 24.13
CA SER A 6 5.09 3.11 22.83
C SER A 6 4.98 2.03 21.76
N PRO A 7 3.96 2.08 20.87
CA PRO A 7 3.77 1.10 19.82
C PRO A 7 4.98 1.04 18.89
N ARG A 8 5.31 -0.16 18.46
CA ARG A 8 6.46 -0.46 17.59
C ARG A 8 5.98 -0.63 16.17
N TYR A 9 6.53 0.17 15.26
CA TYR A 9 6.19 0.12 13.84
C TYR A 9 7.40 -0.34 13.01
N ALA A 10 7.30 -1.50 12.38
CA ALA A 10 8.25 -1.94 11.37
C ALA A 10 7.95 -1.25 10.03
N TYR A 11 8.98 -0.87 9.28
CA TYR A 11 8.82 -0.23 7.99
C TYR A 11 10.05 -0.45 7.11
N LEU A 12 9.89 -0.36 5.78
CA LEU A 12 11.03 -0.43 4.86
C LEU A 12 11.93 0.79 5.06
N GLY A 13 13.11 0.55 5.66
CA GLY A 13 14.15 1.54 5.87
C GLY A 13 15.01 1.84 4.63
N PRO A 14 16.05 2.64 4.80
CA PRO A 14 16.41 3.38 6.00
C PRO A 14 15.48 4.57 6.27
N ALA A 15 15.85 5.43 7.24
CA ALA A 15 15.14 6.68 7.50
C ALA A 15 15.17 7.63 6.27
N GLY A 16 14.19 8.56 6.19
CA GLY A 16 14.02 9.49 5.06
C GLY A 16 13.32 8.90 3.85
N THR A 17 12.75 7.68 3.94
CA THR A 17 12.00 7.03 2.85
C THR A 17 10.55 7.52 2.74
N PHE A 18 9.90 7.26 1.60
CA PHE A 18 8.45 7.44 1.45
C PHE A 18 7.65 6.60 2.46
N THR A 19 8.17 5.41 2.84
CA THR A 19 7.54 4.56 3.84
C THR A 19 7.55 5.23 5.22
N GLU A 20 8.66 5.88 5.60
CA GLU A 20 8.69 6.66 6.83
C GLU A 20 7.75 7.86 6.76
N ALA A 21 7.66 8.53 5.61
CA ALA A 21 6.69 9.61 5.41
C ALA A 21 5.24 9.14 5.61
N ALA A 22 4.91 7.93 5.14
CA ALA A 22 3.62 7.30 5.43
C ALA A 22 3.44 6.99 6.92
N LEU A 23 4.45 6.45 7.57
CA LEU A 23 4.42 6.14 9.01
C LEU A 23 4.19 7.40 9.85
N ARG A 24 4.79 8.52 9.51
CA ARG A 24 4.59 9.80 10.19
C ARG A 24 3.15 10.34 10.12
N GLN A 25 2.35 9.90 9.13
CA GLN A 25 0.91 10.23 9.06
C GLN A 25 0.07 9.41 10.06
N VAL A 26 0.63 8.34 10.62
CA VAL A 26 -0.05 7.44 11.56
C VAL A 26 0.34 7.74 13.01
N ALA A 27 1.62 7.89 13.26
CA ALA A 27 2.18 8.13 14.59
C ALA A 27 3.45 8.96 14.49
N GLY A 28 3.57 10.01 15.29
CA GLY A 28 4.77 10.84 15.35
C GLY A 28 5.98 10.07 15.91
N PRO A 29 7.22 10.54 15.63
CA PRO A 29 8.43 9.88 16.12
C PRO A 29 8.58 9.89 17.65
N ASP A 30 7.88 10.79 18.34
CA ASP A 30 7.82 10.84 19.81
C ASP A 30 6.73 9.92 20.38
N GLU A 31 5.78 9.48 19.56
CA GLU A 31 4.63 8.66 19.97
C GLU A 31 4.89 7.16 19.77
N ALA A 32 5.76 6.80 18.83
CA ALA A 32 6.00 5.43 18.40
C ALA A 32 7.49 5.12 18.25
N ARG A 33 7.84 3.84 18.35
CA ARG A 33 9.18 3.32 18.06
C ARG A 33 9.22 2.86 16.60
N TYR A 34 10.08 3.49 15.82
CA TYR A 34 10.30 3.17 14.41
C TYR A 34 11.39 2.11 14.29
N LEU A 35 11.06 0.99 13.64
CA LEU A 35 11.92 -0.18 13.45
C LEU A 35 12.22 -0.38 11.96
N PRO A 36 13.27 0.25 11.40
CA PRO A 36 13.59 0.10 9.99
C PRO A 36 14.00 -1.35 9.69
N GLN A 37 13.44 -1.90 8.61
CA GLN A 37 13.68 -3.24 8.10
C GLN A 37 14.37 -3.19 6.74
N VAL A 38 15.01 -4.29 6.36
CA VAL A 38 15.76 -4.40 5.11
C VAL A 38 14.87 -4.46 3.87
N ASP A 39 13.66 -5.02 4.03
CA ASP A 39 12.66 -5.12 2.96
C ASP A 39 11.23 -5.21 3.55
N VAL A 40 10.24 -5.23 2.65
CA VAL A 40 8.81 -5.30 2.99
C VAL A 40 8.46 -6.62 3.67
N VAL A 41 9.07 -7.73 3.25
CA VAL A 41 8.82 -9.06 3.83
C VAL A 41 9.26 -9.07 5.28
N ALA A 42 10.48 -8.57 5.57
CA ALA A 42 11.00 -8.46 6.94
C ALA A 42 10.12 -7.56 7.82
N ALA A 43 9.56 -6.47 7.26
CA ALA A 43 8.65 -5.60 8.01
C ALA A 43 7.35 -6.31 8.39
N ILE A 44 6.75 -7.08 7.49
CA ILE A 44 5.53 -7.86 7.75
C ILE A 44 5.84 -9.02 8.71
N GLU A 45 6.95 -9.72 8.54
CA GLU A 45 7.36 -10.83 9.43
C GLU A 45 7.67 -10.35 10.86
N ALA A 46 8.18 -9.13 11.04
CA ALA A 46 8.37 -8.55 12.37
C ALA A 46 7.05 -8.40 13.14
N VAL A 47 5.92 -8.19 12.45
CA VAL A 47 4.60 -8.23 13.09
C VAL A 47 4.20 -9.65 13.43
N ARG A 48 4.39 -10.60 12.52
CA ARG A 48 4.04 -12.01 12.75
C ARG A 48 4.80 -12.64 13.92
N SER A 49 6.09 -12.29 14.07
CA SER A 49 6.93 -12.75 15.18
C SER A 49 6.66 -12.04 16.52
N GLY A 50 5.95 -10.89 16.50
CA GLY A 50 5.73 -10.06 17.67
C GLY A 50 6.89 -9.12 18.00
N ASP A 51 7.87 -8.98 17.10
CA ASP A 51 8.97 -8.01 17.24
C ASP A 51 8.50 -6.57 16.99
N ALA A 52 7.43 -6.40 16.23
CA ALA A 52 6.70 -5.15 16.02
C ALA A 52 5.20 -5.35 16.30
N ASP A 53 4.52 -4.28 16.69
CA ASP A 53 3.07 -4.29 16.90
C ASP A 53 2.34 -4.05 15.58
N PHE A 54 2.96 -3.25 14.69
CA PHE A 54 2.44 -2.89 13.37
C PHE A 54 3.57 -2.86 12.33
N ALA A 55 3.18 -2.97 11.05
CA ALA A 55 4.07 -2.64 9.94
C ALA A 55 3.42 -1.58 9.04
N VAL A 56 4.24 -0.69 8.49
CA VAL A 56 3.82 0.23 7.41
C VAL A 56 4.52 -0.20 6.14
N VAL A 57 3.73 -0.55 5.13
CA VAL A 57 4.23 -1.07 3.85
C VAL A 57 3.48 -0.46 2.67
N ALA A 58 4.18 -0.29 1.55
CA ALA A 58 3.55 0.09 0.30
C ALA A 58 2.72 -1.08 -0.25
N ILE A 59 1.50 -0.81 -0.74
CA ILE A 59 0.64 -1.83 -1.35
C ILE A 59 0.40 -1.57 -2.83
N GLU A 60 0.42 -0.31 -3.24
CA GLU A 60 0.13 0.11 -4.61
C GLU A 60 0.86 1.41 -4.96
N ASN A 61 1.35 1.51 -6.19
CA ASN A 61 1.93 2.73 -6.76
C ASN A 61 1.17 3.09 -8.04
N SER A 62 0.80 4.35 -8.21
CA SER A 62 0.00 4.82 -9.34
C SER A 62 0.68 4.68 -10.70
N VAL A 63 1.99 4.46 -10.73
CA VAL A 63 2.79 4.29 -11.96
C VAL A 63 3.08 2.81 -12.25
N GLU A 64 3.37 2.02 -11.22
CA GLU A 64 3.85 0.64 -11.34
C GLU A 64 2.79 -0.42 -10.99
N GLY A 65 1.65 0.01 -10.40
CA GLY A 65 0.61 -0.90 -9.92
C GLY A 65 0.89 -1.47 -8.53
N GLY A 66 0.42 -2.67 -8.26
CA GLY A 66 0.54 -3.31 -6.95
C GLY A 66 1.95 -3.71 -6.58
N VAL A 67 2.29 -3.58 -5.30
CA VAL A 67 3.59 -3.98 -4.75
C VAL A 67 3.59 -5.48 -4.50
N THR A 68 4.13 -6.22 -5.45
CA THR A 68 4.16 -7.70 -5.48
C THR A 68 4.57 -8.32 -4.16
N ALA A 69 5.69 -7.87 -3.57
CA ALA A 69 6.21 -8.42 -2.31
C ALA A 69 5.22 -8.27 -1.15
N THR A 70 4.51 -7.13 -1.07
CA THR A 70 3.47 -6.90 -0.06
C THR A 70 2.28 -7.83 -0.27
N LEU A 71 1.75 -7.86 -1.51
CA LEU A 71 0.56 -8.65 -1.85
C LEU A 71 0.80 -10.16 -1.60
N ASP A 72 1.92 -10.68 -2.07
CA ASP A 72 2.26 -12.09 -1.93
C ASP A 72 2.50 -12.46 -0.44
N THR A 73 3.17 -11.60 0.33
CA THR A 73 3.43 -11.85 1.75
C THR A 73 2.14 -11.83 2.58
N LEU A 74 1.21 -10.92 2.27
CA LEU A 74 -0.09 -10.85 2.95
C LEU A 74 -1.02 -12.01 2.57
N ALA A 75 -0.88 -12.56 1.36
CA ALA A 75 -1.68 -13.67 0.88
C ALA A 75 -1.41 -14.99 1.62
N ILE A 76 -0.22 -15.17 2.19
CA ILE A 76 0.24 -16.41 2.82
C ILE A 76 0.57 -16.22 4.32
N GLY A 77 0.93 -17.30 5.00
CA GLY A 77 1.39 -17.30 6.40
C GLY A 77 0.28 -17.04 7.43
N ALA A 78 0.66 -16.72 8.66
CA ALA A 78 -0.27 -16.39 9.73
C ALA A 78 -1.09 -15.13 9.36
N PRO A 79 -2.40 -15.11 9.68
CA PRO A 79 -3.28 -14.00 9.31
C PRO A 79 -2.81 -12.66 9.87
N LEU A 80 -2.82 -11.65 9.02
CA LEU A 80 -2.66 -10.25 9.38
C LEU A 80 -3.78 -9.44 8.73
N VAL A 81 -4.03 -8.24 9.25
CA VAL A 81 -5.07 -7.35 8.75
C VAL A 81 -4.55 -5.96 8.48
N LEU A 82 -5.17 -5.28 7.51
CA LEU A 82 -4.97 -3.88 7.19
C LEU A 82 -5.90 -3.06 8.09
N LEU A 83 -5.34 -2.05 8.74
CA LEU A 83 -6.05 -1.23 9.73
C LEU A 83 -6.28 0.21 9.24
N ARG A 84 -5.46 0.67 8.33
CA ARG A 84 -5.49 2.04 7.81
C ARG A 84 -4.73 2.12 6.50
N GLU A 85 -5.12 3.04 5.61
CA GLU A 85 -4.34 3.40 4.44
C GLU A 85 -3.85 4.85 4.51
N MET A 86 -2.75 5.12 3.81
CA MET A 86 -2.17 6.44 3.65
C MET A 86 -1.74 6.64 2.20
N LEU A 87 -1.84 7.87 1.70
CA LEU A 87 -1.30 8.26 0.41
C LEU A 87 -0.07 9.15 0.61
N VAL A 88 1.00 8.84 -0.11
CA VAL A 88 2.22 9.64 -0.12
C VAL A 88 2.52 10.04 -1.56
N PRO A 89 2.55 11.34 -1.88
CA PRO A 89 3.02 11.81 -3.18
C PRO A 89 4.46 11.34 -3.44
N VAL A 90 4.71 10.83 -4.64
CA VAL A 90 6.06 10.42 -5.07
C VAL A 90 6.71 11.59 -5.77
N ALA A 91 7.52 12.34 -5.05
CA ALA A 91 8.30 13.43 -5.56
C ALA A 91 9.80 13.17 -5.31
N PHE A 92 10.62 13.62 -6.23
CA PHE A 92 12.08 13.59 -6.08
C PHE A 92 12.62 15.00 -6.13
N VAL A 93 13.74 15.17 -5.43
CA VAL A 93 14.58 16.36 -5.47
C VAL A 93 16.00 15.95 -5.85
N LEU A 94 16.71 16.85 -6.53
CA LEU A 94 18.14 16.69 -6.75
C LEU A 94 18.87 17.31 -5.56
N ALA A 95 19.57 16.48 -4.80
CA ALA A 95 20.26 16.85 -3.57
C ALA A 95 21.77 16.62 -3.68
N ALA A 96 22.54 17.41 -2.97
CA ALA A 96 23.99 17.30 -2.91
C ALA A 96 24.52 17.73 -1.54
N ARG A 97 25.82 17.62 -1.35
CA ARG A 97 26.52 18.24 -0.23
C ARG A 97 26.48 19.76 -0.33
N GLU A 98 26.54 20.43 0.82
CA GLU A 98 26.69 21.88 0.86
C GLU A 98 27.91 22.35 0.03
N GLY A 99 27.74 23.43 -0.72
CA GLY A 99 28.76 24.01 -1.59
C GLY A 99 28.87 23.38 -2.97
N THR A 100 28.10 22.33 -3.29
CA THR A 100 28.03 21.77 -4.65
C THR A 100 27.16 22.65 -5.54
N ALA A 101 27.68 23.10 -6.69
CA ALA A 101 26.89 23.82 -7.68
C ALA A 101 26.28 22.85 -8.70
N LEU A 102 25.07 23.15 -9.21
CA LEU A 102 24.41 22.34 -10.25
C LEU A 102 25.29 22.15 -11.50
N ALA A 103 26.06 23.20 -11.87
CA ALA A 103 26.97 23.18 -13.00
C ALA A 103 28.15 22.19 -12.85
N ASP A 104 28.45 21.76 -11.62
CA ASP A 104 29.56 20.84 -11.33
C ASP A 104 29.11 19.36 -11.32
N VAL A 105 27.80 19.10 -11.38
CA VAL A 105 27.23 17.75 -11.35
C VAL A 105 27.52 17.03 -12.68
N ARG A 106 28.22 15.91 -12.61
CA ARG A 106 28.51 15.02 -13.74
C ARG A 106 27.91 13.63 -13.55
N ARG A 107 27.72 13.22 -12.31
CA ARG A 107 27.18 11.89 -11.96
C ARG A 107 26.14 12.05 -10.87
N ILE A 108 25.00 11.41 -11.09
CA ILE A 108 23.90 11.40 -10.14
C ILE A 108 23.63 9.96 -9.72
N SER A 109 23.63 9.72 -8.40
CA SER A 109 23.20 8.45 -7.86
C SER A 109 21.70 8.44 -7.62
N ALA A 110 21.05 7.37 -8.10
CA ALA A 110 19.61 7.19 -7.97
C ALA A 110 19.20 5.72 -8.07
N HIS A 111 18.13 5.35 -7.41
CA HIS A 111 17.44 4.10 -7.71
C HIS A 111 16.95 4.12 -9.17
N PRO A 112 17.01 3.01 -9.93
CA PRO A 112 16.59 2.99 -11.34
C PRO A 112 15.17 3.55 -11.58
N HIS A 113 14.22 3.30 -10.68
CA HIS A 113 12.87 3.86 -10.78
C HIS A 113 12.86 5.38 -10.61
N ALA A 114 13.60 5.93 -9.65
CA ALA A 114 13.72 7.39 -9.48
C ALA A 114 14.34 8.04 -10.71
N TRP A 115 15.39 7.43 -11.25
CA TRP A 115 16.01 7.88 -12.49
C TRP A 115 15.04 7.92 -13.67
N ALA A 116 14.25 6.84 -13.84
CA ALA A 116 13.25 6.75 -14.91
C ALA A 116 12.15 7.81 -14.77
N GLN A 117 11.73 8.12 -13.52
CA GLN A 117 10.70 9.11 -13.22
C GLN A 117 11.18 10.57 -13.30
N CYS A 118 12.48 10.81 -13.43
CA CYS A 118 13.07 12.15 -13.56
C CYS A 118 13.73 12.37 -14.93
N ARG A 119 13.56 11.45 -15.87
CA ARG A 119 14.37 11.39 -17.11
C ARG A 119 14.20 12.60 -18.01
N ARG A 120 12.97 13.14 -18.14
CA ARG A 120 12.72 14.32 -18.98
C ARG A 120 13.40 15.55 -18.40
N TRP A 121 13.27 15.76 -17.08
CA TRP A 121 13.91 16.85 -16.40
C TRP A 121 15.45 16.76 -16.51
N LEU A 122 16.03 15.59 -16.29
CA LEU A 122 17.48 15.34 -16.42
C LEU A 122 17.98 15.65 -17.81
N ASN A 123 17.30 15.15 -18.86
CA ASN A 123 17.70 15.40 -20.25
C ASN A 123 17.64 16.89 -20.62
N ALA A 124 16.72 17.64 -20.04
CA ALA A 124 16.57 19.07 -20.32
C ALA A 124 17.60 19.94 -19.59
N ASN A 125 18.00 19.58 -18.37
CA ASN A 125 18.84 20.40 -17.50
C ASN A 125 20.27 19.91 -17.35
N LEU A 126 20.50 18.60 -17.47
CA LEU A 126 21.79 17.93 -17.30
C LEU A 126 21.98 16.81 -18.35
N PRO A 127 22.00 17.14 -19.65
CA PRO A 127 21.97 16.14 -20.75
C PRO A 127 23.13 15.14 -20.74
N ASP A 128 24.27 15.55 -20.23
CA ASP A 128 25.50 14.74 -20.20
C ASP A 128 25.74 14.01 -18.88
N VAL A 129 24.77 14.06 -17.96
CA VAL A 129 24.92 13.45 -16.64
C VAL A 129 24.87 11.92 -16.70
N VAL A 130 25.73 11.28 -15.92
CA VAL A 130 25.84 9.81 -15.85
C VAL A 130 25.06 9.27 -14.66
N HIS A 131 24.22 8.26 -14.88
CA HIS A 131 23.50 7.53 -13.84
C HIS A 131 24.44 6.59 -13.07
N VAL A 132 24.48 6.72 -11.75
CA VAL A 132 25.12 5.77 -10.83
C VAL A 132 24.01 5.03 -10.08
N PRO A 133 23.72 3.76 -10.42
CA PRO A 133 22.59 3.03 -9.81
C PRO A 133 22.77 2.84 -8.31
N ALA A 134 21.67 3.03 -7.57
CA ALA A 134 21.57 2.79 -6.14
C ALA A 134 20.52 1.72 -5.80
N THR A 135 20.68 1.07 -4.66
CA THR A 135 19.80 -0.01 -4.19
C THR A 135 18.48 0.48 -3.58
N SER A 136 18.42 1.76 -3.17
CA SER A 136 17.21 2.38 -2.65
C SER A 136 17.19 3.88 -2.96
N ASN A 137 16.02 4.54 -2.78
CA ASN A 137 15.88 5.97 -3.01
C ASN A 137 16.64 6.84 -2.00
N THR A 138 17.03 6.31 -0.84
CA THR A 138 17.70 7.05 0.23
C THR A 138 19.15 6.61 0.47
N ALA A 139 19.58 5.45 -0.04
CA ALA A 139 20.98 5.02 0.08
C ALA A 139 21.99 6.08 -0.42
N PRO A 140 21.74 6.76 -1.58
CA PRO A 140 22.63 7.83 -2.04
C PRO A 140 22.71 9.03 -1.08
N ALA A 141 21.57 9.37 -0.40
CA ALA A 141 21.55 10.44 0.58
C ALA A 141 22.44 10.12 1.78
N ALA A 142 22.38 8.89 2.29
CA ALA A 142 23.24 8.42 3.38
C ALA A 142 24.73 8.50 3.00
N LEU A 143 25.09 8.15 1.77
CA LEU A 143 26.46 8.27 1.26
C LEU A 143 26.88 9.73 1.14
N LEU A 144 26.04 10.63 0.61
CA LEU A 144 26.34 12.06 0.56
C LEU A 144 26.57 12.65 1.95
N ALA A 145 25.79 12.22 2.94
CA ALA A 145 25.94 12.65 4.35
C ALA A 145 27.17 12.04 5.05
N SER A 146 27.74 10.97 4.48
CA SER A 146 28.92 10.33 5.04
C SER A 146 30.15 11.24 4.95
N ARG A 147 31.24 10.90 5.70
CA ARG A 147 32.51 11.63 5.65
C ARG A 147 33.42 11.15 4.52
N GLU A 148 32.97 10.26 3.66
CA GLU A 148 33.77 9.79 2.53
C GLU A 148 34.11 10.96 1.58
N GLU A 149 35.39 11.19 1.36
CA GLU A 149 35.86 12.30 0.50
C GLU A 149 35.60 12.04 -0.99
N LYS A 150 35.64 10.78 -1.42
CA LYS A 150 35.49 10.39 -2.83
C LYS A 150 34.29 9.46 -3.01
N LEU A 151 33.16 10.06 -3.26
CA LEU A 151 32.00 9.34 -3.77
C LEU A 151 32.09 9.22 -5.31
N GLY A 152 31.51 8.17 -5.84
CA GLY A 152 31.43 7.99 -7.32
C GLY A 152 30.43 8.94 -7.99
N PHE A 153 29.86 9.93 -7.29
CA PHE A 153 28.82 10.85 -7.76
C PHE A 153 28.83 12.14 -6.93
N GLU A 154 28.31 13.22 -7.48
CA GLU A 154 28.25 14.56 -6.89
C GLU A 154 26.87 14.88 -6.30
N ALA A 155 25.78 14.32 -6.87
CA ALA A 155 24.42 14.58 -6.46
C ALA A 155 23.60 13.28 -6.47
N ALA A 156 22.39 13.34 -5.87
CA ALA A 156 21.47 12.21 -5.81
C ALA A 156 20.03 12.64 -6.04
N LEU A 157 19.23 11.78 -6.68
CA LEU A 157 17.77 11.89 -6.70
C LEU A 157 17.24 11.18 -5.45
N VAL A 158 16.61 11.93 -4.58
CA VAL A 158 16.16 11.44 -3.27
C VAL A 158 14.73 11.93 -2.95
N PRO A 159 14.00 11.24 -2.07
CA PRO A 159 12.74 11.76 -1.53
C PRO A 159 12.97 13.04 -0.72
N PRO A 160 12.05 14.04 -0.72
CA PRO A 160 12.19 15.24 0.07
C PRO A 160 12.48 15.03 1.57
N PRO A 161 11.90 14.04 2.27
CA PRO A 161 12.21 13.78 3.67
C PRO A 161 13.67 13.41 3.94
N ALA A 162 14.39 12.90 2.94
CA ALA A 162 15.82 12.59 3.08
C ALA A 162 16.70 13.85 3.23
N LEU A 163 16.25 15.01 2.72
CA LEU A 163 17.00 16.27 2.83
C LEU A 163 17.23 16.64 4.30
N GLU A 164 16.15 16.71 5.07
CA GLU A 164 16.21 17.06 6.50
C GLU A 164 16.98 16.01 7.29
N HIS A 165 16.66 14.73 7.05
CA HIS A 165 17.25 13.62 7.79
C HIS A 165 18.77 13.53 7.62
N TYR A 166 19.27 13.79 6.42
CA TYR A 166 20.69 13.69 6.07
C TYR A 166 21.42 15.03 5.99
N GLY A 167 20.74 16.15 6.21
CA GLY A 167 21.36 17.49 6.17
C GLY A 167 21.90 17.86 4.79
N LEU A 168 21.18 17.52 3.72
CA LEU A 168 21.61 17.77 2.35
C LEU A 168 21.05 19.08 1.81
N THR A 169 21.77 19.66 0.85
CA THR A 169 21.34 20.87 0.12
C THR A 169 20.57 20.48 -1.13
N THR A 170 19.44 21.13 -1.37
CA THR A 170 18.67 20.98 -2.60
C THR A 170 19.32 21.76 -3.73
N LEU A 171 19.63 21.08 -4.85
CA LEU A 171 20.08 21.70 -6.09
C LEU A 171 18.91 22.02 -7.04
N ALA A 172 17.87 21.17 -7.04
CA ALA A 172 16.65 21.39 -7.80
C ALA A 172 15.47 20.66 -7.14
N GLU A 173 14.32 21.33 -7.17
CA GLU A 173 13.01 20.78 -6.78
C GLU A 173 12.18 20.44 -8.02
N HIS A 174 11.06 19.70 -7.81
CA HIS A 174 10.13 19.34 -8.89
C HIS A 174 10.82 18.68 -10.10
N VAL A 175 11.75 17.77 -9.82
CA VAL A 175 12.50 17.07 -10.87
C VAL A 175 11.76 15.84 -11.41
N SER A 176 10.64 15.46 -10.80
CA SER A 176 9.80 14.33 -11.22
C SER A 176 9.03 14.65 -12.50
N ASP A 177 8.99 13.72 -13.44
CA ASP A 177 8.27 13.85 -14.71
C ASP A 177 6.75 13.73 -14.57
N ASN A 178 6.28 13.11 -13.49
CA ASN A 178 4.88 12.96 -13.13
C ASN A 178 4.64 13.51 -11.72
N GLU A 179 4.05 14.69 -11.63
CA GLU A 179 3.76 15.36 -10.34
C GLU A 179 2.56 14.75 -9.61
N SER A 180 1.74 13.95 -10.29
CA SER A 180 0.58 13.28 -9.70
C SER A 180 0.85 11.84 -9.27
N ALA A 181 2.11 11.39 -9.32
CA ALA A 181 2.48 10.06 -8.85
C ALA A 181 2.26 9.93 -7.34
N VAL A 182 1.56 8.86 -6.94
CA VAL A 182 1.23 8.57 -5.54
C VAL A 182 1.50 7.12 -5.23
N THR A 183 2.02 6.85 -4.04
CA THR A 183 2.10 5.50 -3.48
C THR A 183 1.10 5.38 -2.33
N ARG A 184 0.31 4.32 -2.36
CA ARG A 184 -0.58 3.92 -1.29
C ARG A 184 0.15 2.98 -0.34
N PHE A 185 0.14 3.35 0.93
CA PHE A 185 0.67 2.57 2.04
C PHE A 185 -0.45 2.09 2.94
N VAL A 186 -0.18 1.01 3.67
CA VAL A 186 -1.12 0.45 4.63
C VAL A 186 -0.43 0.14 5.96
N VAL A 187 -1.20 0.28 7.04
CA VAL A 187 -0.82 -0.24 8.36
C VAL A 187 -1.29 -1.68 8.46
N VAL A 188 -0.37 -2.58 8.72
CA VAL A 188 -0.59 -4.02 8.91
C VAL A 188 -0.46 -4.34 10.39
N GLY A 189 -1.38 -5.11 10.94
CA GLY A 189 -1.35 -5.57 12.33
C GLY A 189 -1.94 -6.96 12.50
N HIS A 190 -1.94 -7.46 13.73
CA HIS A 190 -2.59 -8.73 14.05
C HIS A 190 -4.12 -8.62 13.94
N PRO A 191 -4.82 -9.72 13.60
CA PRO A 191 -6.26 -9.78 13.67
C PRO A 191 -6.78 -9.39 15.07
N GLY A 192 -7.82 -8.57 15.09
CA GLY A 192 -8.45 -8.09 16.31
C GLY A 192 -9.85 -7.59 15.98
N ASN A 193 -10.37 -6.63 16.74
CA ASN A 193 -11.62 -5.99 16.42
C ASN A 193 -11.45 -5.17 15.12
N VAL A 194 -12.34 -5.43 14.15
CA VAL A 194 -12.42 -4.61 12.94
C VAL A 194 -12.83 -3.19 13.37
N PRO A 195 -12.17 -2.13 12.86
CA PRO A 195 -12.56 -0.75 13.12
C PRO A 195 -14.06 -0.53 12.87
N ALA A 196 -14.68 0.40 13.57
CA ALA A 196 -16.08 0.75 13.30
C ALA A 196 -16.24 1.35 11.90
N PRO A 197 -17.37 1.09 11.20
CA PRO A 197 -17.60 1.66 9.88
C PRO A 197 -17.66 3.18 9.94
N THR A 198 -17.07 3.84 8.95
CA THR A 198 -17.06 5.31 8.79
C THR A 198 -18.06 5.79 7.75
N GLY A 199 -18.56 4.87 6.91
CA GLY A 199 -19.36 5.17 5.71
C GLY A 199 -18.53 5.46 4.47
N ALA A 200 -17.20 5.55 4.63
CA ALA A 200 -16.23 5.70 3.54
C ALA A 200 -15.08 4.71 3.76
N ASP A 201 -15.38 3.42 3.58
CA ASP A 201 -14.49 2.33 3.95
C ASP A 201 -14.10 1.49 2.74
N LYS A 202 -12.99 0.78 2.86
CA LYS A 202 -12.55 -0.29 1.95
C LYS A 202 -12.42 -1.60 2.69
N THR A 203 -12.76 -2.69 1.99
CA THR A 203 -12.52 -4.05 2.43
C THR A 203 -11.52 -4.72 1.49
N THR A 204 -10.38 -5.16 2.01
CA THR A 204 -9.34 -5.85 1.23
C THR A 204 -9.41 -7.35 1.45
N LEU A 205 -9.32 -8.10 0.35
CA LEU A 205 -9.45 -9.56 0.29
C LEU A 205 -8.36 -10.18 -0.58
N VAL A 206 -8.04 -11.45 -0.30
CA VAL A 206 -7.37 -12.34 -1.25
C VAL A 206 -8.32 -13.51 -1.53
N VAL A 207 -8.59 -13.76 -2.81
CA VAL A 207 -9.51 -14.81 -3.27
C VAL A 207 -8.81 -15.74 -4.24
N HIS A 208 -8.91 -17.05 -4.02
CA HIS A 208 -8.46 -18.05 -4.98
C HIS A 208 -9.66 -18.57 -5.77
N LEU A 209 -9.55 -18.62 -7.09
CA LEU A 209 -10.61 -19.23 -7.92
C LEU A 209 -10.63 -20.75 -7.77
N PRO A 210 -11.81 -21.40 -7.85
CA PRO A 210 -11.94 -22.85 -7.72
C PRO A 210 -11.33 -23.63 -8.88
N SER A 211 -11.23 -23.01 -10.06
CA SER A 211 -10.68 -23.64 -11.28
C SER A 211 -10.29 -22.59 -12.31
N ASP A 212 -9.35 -22.94 -13.17
CA ASP A 212 -9.04 -22.17 -14.38
C ASP A 212 -9.99 -22.59 -15.51
N LYS A 213 -11.23 -22.08 -15.49
CA LYS A 213 -12.25 -22.31 -16.52
C LYS A 213 -12.78 -21.00 -17.05
N ALA A 214 -13.32 -21.03 -18.26
CA ALA A 214 -14.02 -19.89 -18.83
C ALA A 214 -15.16 -19.44 -17.88
N GLY A 215 -15.21 -18.13 -17.57
CA GLY A 215 -16.22 -17.56 -16.68
C GLY A 215 -15.90 -17.59 -15.19
N ALA A 216 -14.87 -18.29 -14.71
CA ALA A 216 -14.55 -18.38 -13.26
C ALA A 216 -14.32 -17.00 -12.60
N LEU A 217 -13.60 -16.10 -13.28
CA LEU A 217 -13.42 -14.72 -12.81
C LEU A 217 -14.75 -13.96 -12.81
N LEU A 218 -15.60 -14.13 -13.83
CA LEU A 218 -16.90 -13.49 -13.90
C LEU A 218 -17.81 -13.96 -12.75
N GLU A 219 -17.88 -15.27 -12.49
CA GLU A 219 -18.63 -15.85 -11.36
C GLU A 219 -18.21 -15.23 -10.01
N MET A 220 -16.91 -14.95 -9.83
CA MET A 220 -16.38 -14.26 -8.64
C MET A 220 -16.82 -12.79 -8.60
N LEU A 221 -16.71 -12.07 -9.71
CA LEU A 221 -17.08 -10.64 -9.80
C LEU A 221 -18.59 -10.44 -9.63
N GLU A 222 -19.42 -11.37 -10.06
CA GLU A 222 -20.87 -11.36 -9.86
C GLU A 222 -21.28 -11.34 -8.38
N GLN A 223 -20.45 -11.89 -7.47
CA GLN A 223 -20.73 -11.84 -6.04
C GLN A 223 -20.73 -10.40 -5.52
N PHE A 224 -19.91 -9.54 -6.07
CA PHE A 224 -19.88 -8.13 -5.74
C PHE A 224 -20.94 -7.34 -6.51
N ALA A 225 -21.00 -7.52 -7.83
CA ALA A 225 -21.88 -6.77 -8.72
C ALA A 225 -23.36 -6.92 -8.36
N ALA A 226 -23.82 -8.16 -8.09
CA ALA A 226 -25.21 -8.45 -7.72
C ALA A 226 -25.63 -7.82 -6.37
N ARG A 227 -24.68 -7.35 -5.57
CA ARG A 227 -24.93 -6.73 -4.27
C ARG A 227 -24.56 -5.24 -4.23
N GLY A 228 -24.30 -4.65 -5.40
CA GLY A 228 -23.96 -3.24 -5.54
C GLY A 228 -22.62 -2.85 -4.88
N VAL A 229 -21.69 -3.81 -4.75
CA VAL A 229 -20.35 -3.55 -4.21
C VAL A 229 -19.40 -3.23 -5.35
N ASN A 230 -18.87 -2.00 -5.37
CA ASN A 230 -17.87 -1.59 -6.34
C ASN A 230 -16.46 -2.05 -5.92
N LEU A 231 -15.60 -2.31 -6.90
CA LEU A 231 -14.20 -2.66 -6.67
C LEU A 231 -13.31 -1.50 -7.09
N SER A 232 -12.46 -1.02 -6.18
CA SER A 232 -11.48 0.04 -6.48
C SER A 232 -10.16 -0.52 -7.01
N ARG A 233 -9.84 -1.79 -6.72
CA ARG A 233 -8.66 -2.48 -7.22
C ARG A 233 -8.93 -3.98 -7.37
N ILE A 234 -8.40 -4.56 -8.43
CA ILE A 234 -8.29 -6.01 -8.62
C ILE A 234 -6.96 -6.32 -9.27
N GLU A 235 -6.20 -7.22 -8.69
CA GLU A 235 -4.90 -7.63 -9.19
C GLU A 235 -4.76 -9.15 -9.11
N SER A 236 -4.44 -9.76 -10.25
CA SER A 236 -4.20 -11.21 -10.34
C SER A 236 -2.75 -11.53 -10.02
N ARG A 237 -2.55 -12.56 -9.19
CA ARG A 237 -1.23 -13.08 -8.84
C ARG A 237 -1.19 -14.59 -9.06
N PRO A 238 -0.15 -15.13 -9.71
CA PRO A 238 0.00 -16.58 -9.79
C PRO A 238 0.16 -17.17 -8.39
N ILE A 239 -0.52 -18.27 -8.14
CA ILE A 239 -0.26 -19.08 -6.94
C ILE A 239 0.94 -19.97 -7.27
N GLY A 240 2.05 -19.82 -6.54
CA GLY A 240 3.37 -20.36 -6.90
C GLY A 240 3.52 -21.88 -6.94
N ASP A 241 2.43 -22.67 -6.80
CA ASP A 241 2.43 -24.12 -6.81
C ASP A 241 2.21 -24.73 -8.21
N SER A 242 1.61 -23.99 -9.15
CA SER A 242 1.39 -24.45 -10.53
C SER A 242 1.00 -23.32 -11.49
N LEU A 243 1.27 -23.50 -12.79
CA LEU A 243 0.75 -22.60 -13.83
C LEU A 243 -0.77 -22.74 -13.95
N GLY A 244 -1.46 -21.61 -14.20
CA GLY A 244 -2.92 -21.56 -14.42
C GLY A 244 -3.73 -21.40 -13.12
N ARG A 245 -3.11 -21.36 -11.94
CA ARG A 245 -3.81 -21.03 -10.69
C ARG A 245 -3.51 -19.59 -10.28
N TYR A 246 -4.56 -18.82 -10.04
CA TYR A 246 -4.46 -17.40 -9.70
C TYR A 246 -5.16 -17.10 -8.38
N SER A 247 -4.52 -16.23 -7.59
CA SER A 247 -5.14 -15.48 -6.52
C SER A 247 -5.45 -14.08 -6.99
N PHE A 248 -6.50 -13.49 -6.45
CA PHE A 248 -6.90 -12.12 -6.72
C PHE A 248 -6.83 -11.33 -5.43
N SER A 249 -6.00 -10.28 -5.43
CA SER A 249 -6.02 -9.25 -4.40
C SER A 249 -7.05 -8.21 -4.81
N ILE A 250 -8.04 -7.97 -3.95
CA ILE A 250 -9.23 -7.16 -4.26
C ILE A 250 -9.42 -6.12 -3.16
N ASP A 251 -9.67 -4.86 -3.58
CA ASP A 251 -10.19 -3.83 -2.69
C ASP A 251 -11.62 -3.50 -3.12
N ALA A 252 -12.56 -3.79 -2.26
CA ALA A 252 -13.98 -3.53 -2.42
C ALA A 252 -14.39 -2.29 -1.61
N ILE A 253 -15.26 -1.45 -2.18
CA ILE A 253 -15.77 -0.24 -1.54
C ILE A 253 -16.89 -0.61 -0.58
N GLY A 254 -16.68 -0.34 0.71
CA GLY A 254 -17.60 -0.59 1.79
C GLY A 254 -16.96 -1.37 2.94
N HIS A 255 -17.68 -1.48 4.05
CA HIS A 255 -17.23 -2.11 5.27
C HIS A 255 -17.85 -3.50 5.45
N VAL A 256 -17.15 -4.43 6.10
CA VAL A 256 -17.66 -5.80 6.36
C VAL A 256 -18.91 -5.82 7.21
N ALA A 257 -19.21 -4.77 7.99
CA ALA A 257 -20.43 -4.63 8.75
C ALA A 257 -21.66 -4.24 7.90
N GLU A 258 -21.47 -3.78 6.66
CA GLU A 258 -22.57 -3.50 5.73
C GLU A 258 -23.12 -4.81 5.18
N GLU A 259 -24.43 -4.93 5.12
CA GLU A 259 -25.11 -6.16 4.68
C GLU A 259 -24.73 -6.59 3.25
N ARG A 260 -24.61 -5.64 2.34
CA ARG A 260 -24.19 -5.90 0.95
C ARG A 260 -22.78 -6.51 0.88
N MET A 261 -21.85 -6.02 1.71
CA MET A 261 -20.49 -6.55 1.80
C MET A 261 -20.49 -7.94 2.44
N ALA A 262 -21.20 -8.11 3.56
CA ALA A 262 -21.33 -9.40 4.24
C ALA A 262 -21.92 -10.48 3.31
N GLU A 263 -22.97 -10.15 2.55
CA GLU A 263 -23.59 -11.04 1.55
C GLU A 263 -22.62 -11.39 0.40
N ALA A 264 -21.79 -10.43 -0.07
CA ALA A 264 -20.77 -10.69 -1.07
C ALA A 264 -19.71 -11.67 -0.55
N LEU A 265 -19.23 -11.45 0.68
CA LEU A 265 -18.25 -12.33 1.34
C LEU A 265 -18.82 -13.74 1.56
N MET A 266 -20.09 -13.87 1.99
CA MET A 266 -20.76 -15.18 2.12
C MET A 266 -20.85 -15.89 0.76
N GLY A 267 -21.12 -15.16 -0.33
CA GLY A 267 -21.11 -15.70 -1.69
C GLY A 267 -19.74 -16.23 -2.08
N LEU A 268 -18.70 -15.42 -1.91
CA LEU A 268 -17.32 -15.81 -2.17
C LEU A 268 -16.88 -17.03 -1.35
N HIS A 269 -17.20 -17.04 -0.06
CA HIS A 269 -16.82 -18.13 0.85
C HIS A 269 -17.44 -19.49 0.45
N ARG A 270 -18.65 -19.48 -0.15
CA ARG A 270 -19.29 -20.71 -0.63
C ARG A 270 -18.72 -21.24 -1.94
N MET A 271 -18.23 -20.34 -2.82
CA MET A 271 -17.84 -20.74 -4.17
C MET A 271 -16.32 -20.85 -4.37
N CYS A 272 -15.53 -20.11 -3.57
CA CYS A 272 -14.10 -20.06 -3.70
C CYS A 272 -13.40 -20.96 -2.66
N PRO A 273 -12.37 -21.73 -3.03
CA PRO A 273 -11.70 -22.65 -2.10
C PRO A 273 -10.93 -21.93 -1.01
N HIS A 274 -10.56 -20.66 -1.25
CA HIS A 274 -9.87 -19.83 -0.28
C HIS A 274 -10.29 -18.37 -0.44
N VAL A 275 -10.75 -17.79 0.68
CA VAL A 275 -11.03 -16.37 0.82
C VAL A 275 -10.33 -15.91 2.09
N ARG A 276 -9.36 -15.02 1.95
CA ARG A 276 -8.67 -14.39 3.07
C ARG A 276 -9.15 -12.96 3.21
N PHE A 277 -9.76 -12.66 4.34
CA PHE A 277 -10.10 -11.31 4.74
C PHE A 277 -8.85 -10.61 5.26
N LEU A 278 -8.48 -9.49 4.65
CA LEU A 278 -7.32 -8.68 5.05
C LEU A 278 -7.72 -7.42 5.82
N GLY A 279 -9.01 -7.15 6.03
CA GLY A 279 -9.49 -6.04 6.84
C GLY A 279 -10.50 -5.15 6.15
N SER A 280 -11.27 -4.42 6.97
CA SER A 280 -12.07 -3.27 6.56
C SER A 280 -11.57 -2.06 7.34
N TYR A 281 -11.30 -0.97 6.65
CA TYR A 281 -10.65 0.21 7.18
C TYR A 281 -11.10 1.48 6.44
N PRO A 282 -11.01 2.67 7.09
CA PRO A 282 -11.38 3.94 6.45
C PRO A 282 -10.59 4.19 5.17
N SER A 283 -11.30 4.61 4.12
CA SER A 283 -10.68 5.08 2.88
C SER A 283 -10.09 6.46 3.06
N VAL A 284 -8.86 6.68 2.58
CA VAL A 284 -8.15 7.94 2.75
C VAL A 284 -8.80 9.10 1.97
N ASP A 285 -9.51 8.80 0.88
CA ASP A 285 -10.24 9.79 0.09
C ASP A 285 -11.55 10.25 0.75
N GLY A 286 -12.01 9.54 1.77
CA GLY A 286 -13.21 9.87 2.53
C GLY A 286 -14.50 9.88 1.70
N THR A 287 -14.48 9.32 0.49
CA THR A 287 -15.66 9.29 -0.40
C THR A 287 -16.60 8.19 0.05
N PRO A 288 -17.86 8.53 0.46
CA PRO A 288 -18.85 7.52 0.81
C PRO A 288 -19.14 6.58 -0.36
N ALA A 289 -19.45 5.34 -0.01
CA ALA A 289 -19.88 4.36 -1.01
C ALA A 289 -21.22 4.78 -1.64
N ASP A 290 -21.32 4.66 -2.96
CA ASP A 290 -22.61 4.80 -3.65
C ASP A 290 -23.43 3.52 -3.41
N VAL A 291 -24.54 3.66 -2.69
CA VAL A 291 -25.45 2.55 -2.34
C VAL A 291 -26.60 2.52 -3.35
N MET A 292 -26.59 1.52 -4.21
CA MET A 292 -27.63 1.33 -5.23
C MET A 292 -28.97 0.97 -4.59
N VAL A 293 -30.06 1.36 -5.25
CA VAL A 293 -31.42 0.93 -4.84
C VAL A 293 -31.50 -0.61 -4.81
N GLY A 294 -32.03 -1.16 -3.74
CA GLY A 294 -32.08 -2.61 -3.50
C GLY A 294 -30.85 -3.17 -2.79
N THR A 295 -29.87 -2.33 -2.42
CA THR A 295 -28.62 -2.78 -1.79
C THR A 295 -28.29 -2.07 -0.47
N ALA A 296 -29.21 -1.30 0.09
CA ALA A 296 -29.07 -0.73 1.43
C ALA A 296 -29.30 -1.78 2.52
N ASP A 297 -28.69 -1.61 3.69
CA ASP A 297 -28.79 -2.54 4.82
C ASP A 297 -30.26 -2.82 5.23
N ALA A 298 -31.12 -1.79 5.19
CA ALA A 298 -32.53 -1.92 5.49
C ALA A 298 -33.27 -2.85 4.50
N GLU A 299 -32.91 -2.80 3.21
CA GLU A 299 -33.51 -3.64 2.16
C GLU A 299 -33.09 -5.11 2.31
N PHE A 300 -31.84 -5.36 2.70
CA PHE A 300 -31.39 -6.71 3.07
C PHE A 300 -32.09 -7.24 4.31
N ALA A 301 -32.29 -6.40 5.33
CA ALA A 301 -33.00 -6.78 6.55
C ALA A 301 -34.46 -7.10 6.26
N GLU A 302 -35.15 -6.30 5.45
CA GLU A 302 -36.52 -6.54 4.97
C GLU A 302 -36.63 -7.87 4.20
N ALA A 303 -35.74 -8.08 3.23
CA ALA A 303 -35.73 -9.31 2.45
C ALA A 303 -35.53 -10.57 3.31
N ARG A 304 -34.63 -10.52 4.31
CA ARG A 304 -34.47 -11.61 5.28
C ARG A 304 -35.71 -11.83 6.13
N GLY A 305 -36.36 -10.75 6.60
CA GLY A 305 -37.61 -10.80 7.33
C GLY A 305 -38.72 -11.45 6.52
N TRP A 306 -38.86 -11.09 5.26
CA TRP A 306 -39.80 -11.70 4.34
C TRP A 306 -39.55 -13.22 4.17
N VAL A 307 -38.31 -13.64 3.92
CA VAL A 307 -37.99 -15.07 3.83
C VAL A 307 -38.27 -15.81 5.15
N ALA A 308 -37.98 -15.19 6.30
CA ALA A 308 -38.29 -15.78 7.61
C ALA A 308 -39.80 -15.96 7.79
N ALA A 309 -40.62 -14.99 7.36
CA ALA A 309 -42.09 -15.09 7.41
C ALA A 309 -42.59 -16.26 6.51
N LEU A 310 -42.05 -16.43 5.29
CA LEU A 310 -42.39 -17.56 4.43
C LEU A 310 -42.10 -18.91 5.09
N ARG A 311 -40.96 -19.06 5.76
CA ARG A 311 -40.58 -20.29 6.49
C ARG A 311 -41.50 -20.62 7.64
N ASN A 312 -42.13 -19.61 8.22
CA ASN A 312 -43.05 -19.76 9.34
C ASN A 312 -44.53 -19.81 8.90
N GLY A 313 -44.81 -19.95 7.60
CA GLY A 313 -46.17 -20.05 7.04
C GLY A 313 -46.94 -18.73 6.99
N GLY A 314 -46.28 -17.61 7.20
CA GLY A 314 -46.86 -16.25 7.17
C GLY A 314 -46.34 -15.49 5.94
N GLY A 315 -46.80 -15.77 4.75
CA GLY A 315 -46.35 -15.06 3.58
C GLY A 315 -47.41 -15.05 2.47
N HIS A 316 -48.09 -13.96 2.36
CA HIS A 316 -48.89 -13.56 1.20
C HIS A 316 -48.53 -12.13 0.83
#